data_65b0b9e385ee42c97ae9242516f630fc
#
_entry.id   65b0b9e385ee42c97ae9242516f630fc
#
_cell.length_a   1.000
_cell.length_b   1.000
_cell.length_c   1.000
_cell.angle_alpha   90.00
_cell.angle_beta   90.00
_cell.angle_gamma   90.00
#
_symmetry.space_group_name_H-M   'P 1'
#
loop_
_entity.id
_entity.type
_entity.pdbx_description
1 polymer ?
#
loop_
_entity_poly.entity_id
_entity_poly.type
_entity_poly.pdbx_seq_one_letter_code
_entity_poly.pdbx_strand_id
1 'polypeptide(L)'
;SLGSNVVQSNFLQPSFLAYVSTGQSFSNNTMTLVQFNTELYDTDSNYDNSSYVFTPTAAGKYFFTCKIRFEVGSISGFQIRIEKNSNTSDSTFPNALYYNARVENYDTQILTGVLEANGSSDNFRVRASQDSGGAVNISASFGSFWSAHRIGT
;
A
#
# COMPACT_ATOMS: atom_id res chain seq x y z
N SER A 1 24.56 -33.22 -20.89
CA SER A 1 25.17 -32.11 -20.13
C SER A 1 24.22 -30.95 -20.21
N LEU A 2 23.46 -30.74 -19.16
CA LEU A 2 22.74 -29.51 -18.95
C LEU A 2 23.80 -28.44 -18.78
N GLY A 3 23.89 -27.52 -19.75
CA GLY A 3 24.84 -26.42 -19.72
C GLY A 3 24.76 -25.66 -18.43
N SER A 4 25.89 -25.23 -17.90
CA SER A 4 26.14 -24.50 -16.67
C SER A 4 25.58 -23.06 -16.69
N ASN A 5 24.51 -22.80 -17.43
CA ASN A 5 23.79 -21.54 -17.49
C ASN A 5 22.39 -21.62 -16.86
N VAL A 6 22.24 -22.43 -15.81
CA VAL A 6 21.23 -22.07 -14.81
C VAL A 6 21.81 -20.86 -14.11
N VAL A 7 21.60 -19.69 -14.69
CA VAL A 7 21.66 -18.44 -13.95
C VAL A 7 20.71 -18.66 -12.78
N GLN A 8 21.26 -18.85 -11.58
CA GLN A 8 20.49 -18.53 -10.38
C GLN A 8 20.22 -17.03 -10.48
N SER A 9 19.22 -16.69 -11.29
CA SER A 9 18.58 -15.40 -11.16
C SER A 9 18.14 -15.37 -9.70
N ASN A 10 18.74 -14.50 -8.94
CA ASN A 10 18.39 -14.30 -7.55
C ASN A 10 16.87 -14.26 -7.46
N PHE A 11 16.27 -15.31 -6.90
CA PHE A 11 14.83 -15.38 -6.64
C PHE A 11 14.37 -14.39 -5.56
N LEU A 12 15.27 -13.50 -5.13
CA LEU A 12 14.93 -12.37 -4.30
C LEU A 12 14.23 -11.33 -5.17
N GLN A 13 12.94 -11.57 -5.38
CA GLN A 13 12.10 -10.54 -5.99
C GLN A 13 11.98 -9.38 -5.03
N PRO A 14 12.16 -8.12 -5.49
CA PRO A 14 11.96 -6.93 -4.65
C PRO A 14 10.64 -7.03 -3.90
N SER A 15 10.71 -6.87 -2.58
CA SER A 15 9.54 -6.95 -1.72
C SER A 15 9.74 -6.16 -0.44
N PHE A 16 8.66 -5.59 0.07
CA PHE A 16 8.64 -4.94 1.37
C PHE A 16 7.33 -5.21 2.11
N LEU A 17 7.37 -5.04 3.42
CA LEU A 17 6.20 -4.91 4.27
C LEU A 17 6.47 -3.84 5.32
N ALA A 18 5.58 -2.85 5.38
CA ALA A 18 5.58 -1.80 6.38
C ALA A 18 4.22 -1.74 7.10
N TYR A 19 4.22 -1.28 8.33
CA TYR A 19 3.03 -1.16 9.15
C TYR A 19 3.02 0.14 9.96
N VAL A 20 1.88 0.49 10.53
CA VAL A 20 1.72 1.63 11.43
C VAL A 20 2.09 1.21 12.84
N SER A 21 3.15 1.77 13.43
CA SER A 21 3.60 1.39 14.79
C SER A 21 2.79 2.09 15.89
N THR A 22 2.26 3.28 15.59
CA THR A 22 1.40 4.08 16.47
C THR A 22 0.19 4.56 15.71
N GLY A 23 -0.98 4.57 16.33
CA GLY A 23 -2.22 4.99 15.68
C GLY A 23 -2.11 6.39 15.03
N GLN A 24 -2.53 6.49 13.79
CA GLN A 24 -2.63 7.75 13.04
C GLN A 24 -4.08 8.20 12.99
N SER A 25 -4.33 9.50 13.25
CA SER A 25 -5.68 10.08 13.20
C SER A 25 -6.06 10.48 11.77
N PHE A 26 -7.28 10.16 11.38
CA PHE A 26 -7.91 10.52 10.11
C PHE A 26 -9.13 11.39 10.35
N SER A 27 -9.11 12.60 9.82
CA SER A 27 -10.28 13.49 9.86
C SER A 27 -11.41 12.97 8.99
N ASN A 28 -12.65 13.28 9.38
CA ASN A 28 -13.83 12.91 8.61
C ASN A 28 -13.77 13.43 7.17
N ASN A 29 -14.13 12.61 6.20
CA ASN A 29 -14.17 12.92 4.76
C ASN A 29 -12.88 13.52 4.19
N THR A 30 -11.71 13.20 4.78
CA THR A 30 -10.43 13.76 4.35
C THR A 30 -9.51 12.64 3.86
N MET A 31 -9.11 12.70 2.58
CA MET A 31 -8.14 11.76 2.00
C MET A 31 -6.75 12.06 2.54
N THR A 32 -6.23 11.18 3.37
CA THR A 32 -5.00 11.35 4.14
C THR A 32 -3.95 10.31 3.75
N LEU A 33 -2.68 10.73 3.66
CA LEU A 33 -1.55 9.81 3.46
C LEU A 33 -1.41 8.89 4.66
N VAL A 34 -1.34 7.58 4.42
CA VAL A 34 -1.16 6.58 5.48
C VAL A 34 0.32 6.49 5.83
N GLN A 35 0.64 6.64 7.10
CA GLN A 35 2.01 6.68 7.62
C GLN A 35 2.44 5.29 8.10
N PHE A 36 2.78 4.40 7.18
CA PHE A 36 3.38 3.10 7.51
C PHE A 36 4.85 3.32 7.91
N ASN A 37 5.07 3.75 9.13
CA ASN A 37 6.33 4.29 9.66
C ASN A 37 7.32 3.23 10.15
N THR A 38 6.98 1.96 10.06
CA THR A 38 7.85 0.87 10.53
C THR A 38 7.88 -0.26 9.51
N GLU A 39 9.07 -0.60 9.06
CA GLU A 39 9.30 -1.72 8.18
C GLU A 39 9.45 -3.02 8.97
N LEU A 40 8.84 -4.09 8.50
CA LEU A 40 9.16 -5.44 8.93
C LEU A 40 10.33 -6.00 8.11
N TYR A 41 10.30 -5.75 6.82
CA TYR A 41 11.39 -6.02 5.88
C TYR A 41 11.26 -5.14 4.64
N ASP A 42 12.40 -4.87 4.00
CA ASP A 42 12.54 -4.29 2.67
C ASP A 42 13.80 -4.87 2.03
N THR A 43 13.66 -5.73 1.02
CA THR A 43 14.77 -6.50 0.47
C THR A 43 15.75 -5.66 -0.32
N ASP A 44 15.32 -4.57 -0.91
CA ASP A 44 16.11 -3.75 -1.82
C ASP A 44 16.21 -2.28 -1.38
N SER A 45 15.76 -1.95 -0.17
CA SER A 45 15.73 -0.59 0.39
C SER A 45 14.97 0.39 -0.53
N ASN A 46 13.82 -0.04 -1.03
CA ASN A 46 12.99 0.70 -1.97
C ASN A 46 11.80 1.43 -1.28
N TYR A 47 11.54 1.11 -0.02
CA TYR A 47 10.54 1.78 0.78
C TYR A 47 11.19 2.83 1.70
N ASP A 48 10.65 4.03 1.70
CA ASP A 48 11.07 5.11 2.59
C ASP A 48 10.00 5.32 3.68
N ASN A 49 10.30 4.92 4.90
CA ASN A 49 9.41 5.02 6.05
C ASN A 49 9.30 6.44 6.63
N SER A 50 10.02 7.41 6.07
CA SER A 50 9.90 8.82 6.44
C SER A 50 8.94 9.58 5.51
N SER A 51 8.92 9.26 4.24
CA SER A 51 7.98 9.79 3.24
C SER A 51 6.80 8.87 2.96
N TYR A 52 6.85 7.61 3.43
CA TYR A 52 5.83 6.58 3.24
C TYR A 52 5.63 6.20 1.77
N VAL A 53 6.72 6.16 1.03
CA VAL A 53 6.74 5.95 -0.43
C VAL A 53 7.56 4.71 -0.77
N PHE A 54 7.03 3.87 -1.65
CA PHE A 54 7.74 2.75 -2.26
C PHE A 54 8.16 3.14 -3.68
N THR A 55 9.47 3.11 -3.96
CA THR A 55 10.07 3.45 -5.25
C THR A 55 10.91 2.29 -5.75
N PRO A 56 10.30 1.31 -6.45
CA PRO A 56 11.03 0.12 -6.89
C PRO A 56 12.09 0.43 -7.93
N THR A 57 13.28 -0.12 -7.76
CA THR A 57 14.42 0.02 -8.67
C THR A 57 14.46 -1.05 -9.77
N ALA A 58 13.60 -2.06 -9.70
CA ALA A 58 13.43 -3.07 -10.73
C ALA A 58 12.12 -2.88 -11.48
N ALA A 59 12.18 -2.78 -12.81
CA ALA A 59 10.96 -2.72 -13.64
C ALA A 59 10.17 -4.03 -13.57
N GLY A 60 8.85 -3.94 -13.69
CA GLY A 60 7.97 -5.10 -13.74
C GLY A 60 6.65 -4.91 -13.02
N LYS A 61 5.93 -6.01 -12.89
CA LYS A 61 4.63 -6.07 -12.22
C LYS A 61 4.80 -6.36 -10.74
N TYR A 62 4.13 -5.57 -9.91
CA TYR A 62 4.14 -5.69 -8.46
C TYR A 62 2.73 -6.00 -7.96
N PHE A 63 2.63 -7.05 -7.17
CA PHE A 63 1.41 -7.34 -6.42
C PHE A 63 1.43 -6.58 -5.11
N PHE A 64 0.42 -5.75 -4.90
CA PHE A 64 0.24 -4.93 -3.71
C PHE A 64 -0.84 -5.51 -2.81
N THR A 65 -0.62 -5.41 -1.51
CA THR A 65 -1.61 -5.67 -0.48
C THR A 65 -1.58 -4.55 0.55
N CYS A 66 -2.72 -3.93 0.78
CA CYS A 66 -2.89 -2.94 1.82
C CYS A 66 -4.08 -3.32 2.70
N LYS A 67 -3.86 -3.38 4.00
CA LYS A 67 -4.91 -3.55 5.00
C LYS A 67 -4.95 -2.33 5.89
N ILE A 68 -6.13 -1.76 6.08
CA ILE A 68 -6.35 -0.67 7.04
C ILE A 68 -7.52 -1.05 7.95
N ARG A 69 -7.31 -0.87 9.25
CA ARG A 69 -8.32 -1.02 10.27
C ARG A 69 -8.49 0.29 11.01
N PHE A 70 -9.70 0.84 11.00
CA PHE A 70 -10.07 1.99 11.83
C PHE A 70 -10.52 1.53 13.23
N GLU A 71 -10.20 2.33 14.24
CA GLU A 71 -10.54 2.06 15.65
C GLU A 71 -11.93 2.61 15.98
N VAL A 72 -12.94 2.18 15.25
CA VAL A 72 -14.35 2.54 15.48
C VAL A 72 -15.25 1.35 15.24
N GLY A 73 -16.38 1.34 15.94
CA GLY A 73 -17.38 0.29 15.80
C GLY A 73 -18.28 0.39 14.56
N SER A 74 -18.26 1.52 13.84
CA SER A 74 -19.10 1.74 12.66
C SER A 74 -18.56 2.88 11.81
N ILE A 75 -18.31 2.60 10.53
CA ILE A 75 -17.98 3.58 9.49
C ILE A 75 -18.95 3.36 8.34
N SER A 76 -19.60 4.42 7.82
CA SER A 76 -20.55 4.30 6.72
C SER A 76 -19.88 4.37 5.34
N GLY A 77 -18.70 4.96 5.24
CA GLY A 77 -17.90 5.01 4.01
C GLY A 77 -16.40 5.00 4.30
N PHE A 78 -15.70 4.31 3.44
CA PHE A 78 -14.28 4.10 3.56
C PHE A 78 -13.62 4.01 2.18
N GLN A 79 -12.48 4.68 2.02
CA GLN A 79 -11.69 4.60 0.81
C GLN A 79 -10.25 4.24 1.12
N ILE A 80 -9.68 3.32 0.35
CA ILE A 80 -8.24 3.08 0.25
C ILE A 80 -7.82 3.32 -1.20
N ARG A 81 -6.67 3.96 -1.38
CA ARG A 81 -6.00 4.09 -2.67
C ARG A 81 -4.53 3.71 -2.54
N ILE A 82 -4.04 2.95 -3.52
CA ILE A 82 -2.61 2.85 -3.80
C ILE A 82 -2.38 3.69 -5.05
N GLU A 83 -1.75 4.84 -4.86
CA GLU A 83 -1.51 5.83 -5.91
C GLU A 83 -0.13 5.61 -6.52
N LYS A 84 -0.05 5.62 -7.85
CA LYS A 84 1.19 5.66 -8.61
C LYS A 84 1.50 7.10 -9.00
N ASN A 85 2.74 7.56 -8.74
CA ASN A 85 3.24 8.89 -9.12
C ASN A 85 2.35 10.05 -8.64
N SER A 86 1.80 9.92 -7.43
CA SER A 86 0.90 10.92 -6.84
C SER A 86 -0.40 11.16 -7.62
N ASN A 87 -0.80 10.20 -8.46
CA ASN A 87 -2.04 10.33 -9.19
C ASN A 87 -3.25 10.20 -8.25
N THR A 88 -4.00 11.27 -8.12
CA THR A 88 -5.19 11.34 -7.27
C THR A 88 -6.50 11.11 -8.03
N SER A 89 -6.44 10.91 -9.34
CA SER A 89 -7.62 10.70 -10.17
C SER A 89 -8.16 9.27 -10.01
N ASP A 90 -9.43 9.16 -9.66
CA ASP A 90 -10.13 7.89 -9.44
C ASP A 90 -10.32 7.07 -10.72
N SER A 91 -10.18 7.71 -11.88
CA SER A 91 -10.54 7.14 -13.17
C SER A 91 -9.37 6.59 -13.97
N THR A 92 -8.15 6.63 -13.48
CA THR A 92 -6.95 6.29 -14.25
C THR A 92 -6.34 4.96 -13.84
N PHE A 93 -7.14 3.87 -13.88
CA PHE A 93 -6.53 2.57 -14.04
C PHE A 93 -5.77 2.57 -15.40
N PRO A 94 -4.49 2.17 -15.50
CA PRO A 94 -3.75 1.35 -14.53
C PRO A 94 -2.83 2.13 -13.55
N ASN A 95 -3.07 3.39 -13.30
CA ASN A 95 -2.17 4.23 -12.50
C ASN A 95 -2.53 4.30 -11.01
N ALA A 96 -3.59 3.63 -10.59
CA ALA A 96 -3.94 3.50 -9.18
C ALA A 96 -4.79 2.26 -8.94
N LEU A 97 -4.71 1.71 -7.73
CA LEU A 97 -5.69 0.79 -7.18
C LEU A 97 -6.61 1.57 -6.25
N TYR A 98 -7.89 1.36 -6.40
CA TYR A 98 -8.91 2.10 -5.67
C TYR A 98 -9.98 1.17 -5.12
N TYR A 99 -10.34 1.36 -3.88
CA TYR A 99 -11.47 0.71 -3.25
C TYR A 99 -12.32 1.71 -2.47
N ASN A 100 -13.60 1.74 -2.76
CA ASN A 100 -14.60 2.52 -2.05
C ASN A 100 -15.70 1.56 -1.56
N ALA A 101 -15.87 1.47 -0.26
CA ALA A 101 -16.96 0.71 0.33
C ALA A 101 -17.88 1.62 1.11
N ARG A 102 -19.17 1.47 0.89
CA ARG A 102 -20.18 1.80 1.87
C ARG A 102 -20.57 0.50 2.54
N VAL A 103 -20.12 0.30 3.75
CA VAL A 103 -20.42 -0.94 4.49
C VAL A 103 -20.75 -0.56 5.93
N GLU A 104 -21.96 -0.83 6.33
CA GLU A 104 -22.36 -0.71 7.73
C GLU A 104 -21.61 -1.76 8.56
N ASN A 105 -20.93 -1.32 9.62
CA ASN A 105 -20.32 -2.15 10.66
C ASN A 105 -18.97 -2.85 10.36
N TYR A 106 -18.17 -2.37 9.39
CA TYR A 106 -16.81 -2.89 9.22
C TYR A 106 -15.74 -1.82 9.47
N ASP A 107 -14.77 -2.17 10.31
CA ASP A 107 -13.63 -1.33 10.67
C ASP A 107 -12.37 -1.64 9.84
N THR A 108 -12.38 -2.75 9.10
CA THR A 108 -11.20 -3.28 8.41
C THR A 108 -11.47 -3.49 6.93
N GLN A 109 -10.55 -2.97 6.09
CA GLN A 109 -10.59 -3.17 4.65
C GLN A 109 -9.23 -3.63 4.12
N ILE A 110 -9.29 -4.43 3.05
CA ILE A 110 -8.10 -4.91 2.34
C ILE A 110 -8.25 -4.53 0.86
N LEU A 111 -7.22 -3.89 0.33
CA LEU A 111 -7.05 -3.60 -1.09
C LEU A 111 -5.89 -4.42 -1.63
N THR A 112 -6.12 -5.18 -2.69
CA THR A 112 -5.08 -5.92 -3.40
C THR A 112 -5.15 -5.63 -4.89
N GLY A 113 -4.03 -5.75 -5.57
CA GLY A 113 -3.99 -5.64 -7.02
C GLY A 113 -2.57 -5.59 -7.56
N VAL A 114 -2.48 -5.49 -8.88
CA VAL A 114 -1.22 -5.45 -9.61
C VAL A 114 -1.07 -4.11 -10.29
N LEU A 115 0.07 -3.46 -10.07
CA LEU A 115 0.49 -2.27 -10.82
C LEU A 115 1.87 -2.51 -11.42
N GLU A 116 2.14 -1.85 -12.53
CA GLU A 116 3.43 -1.92 -13.22
C GLU A 116 4.32 -0.75 -12.81
N ALA A 117 5.60 -1.05 -12.59
CA ALA A 117 6.64 -0.07 -12.29
C ALA A 117 7.73 -0.06 -13.37
N ASN A 118 8.23 1.11 -13.70
CA ASN A 118 9.31 1.29 -14.69
C ASN A 118 10.71 1.03 -14.13
N GLY A 119 10.85 0.80 -12.82
CA GLY A 119 12.12 0.50 -12.17
C GLY A 119 13.08 1.69 -12.05
N SER A 120 12.59 2.91 -12.16
CA SER A 120 13.45 4.10 -12.10
C SER A 120 12.80 5.31 -11.40
N SER A 121 11.61 5.69 -11.80
CA SER A 121 10.93 6.90 -11.32
C SER A 121 9.53 6.66 -10.78
N ASP A 122 8.92 5.53 -11.12
CA ASP A 122 7.60 5.19 -10.61
C ASP A 122 7.66 5.00 -9.10
N ASN A 123 6.75 5.63 -8.41
CA ASN A 123 6.60 5.54 -6.97
C ASN A 123 5.15 5.29 -6.58
N PHE A 124 4.97 4.67 -5.43
CA PHE A 124 3.66 4.27 -4.92
C PHE A 124 3.50 4.71 -3.47
N ARG A 125 2.28 5.08 -3.11
CA ARG A 125 1.90 5.43 -1.74
C ARG A 125 0.46 5.07 -1.48
N VAL A 126 0.10 4.97 -0.22
CA VAL A 126 -1.27 4.67 0.20
C VAL A 126 -1.92 5.91 0.78
N ARG A 127 -3.14 6.19 0.36
CA ARG A 127 -4.02 7.15 1.01
C ARG A 127 -5.34 6.51 1.39
N ALA A 128 -5.95 7.00 2.44
CA ALA A 128 -7.24 6.53 2.91
C ALA A 128 -8.10 7.69 3.41
N SER A 129 -9.40 7.49 3.44
CA SER A 129 -10.36 8.38 4.07
C SER A 129 -11.48 7.59 4.74
N GLN A 130 -12.19 8.21 5.67
CA GLN A 130 -13.33 7.65 6.37
C GLN A 130 -14.43 8.72 6.55
N ASP A 131 -15.67 8.32 6.77
CA ASP A 131 -16.83 9.20 6.92
C ASP A 131 -17.66 8.90 8.18
N SER A 132 -17.00 8.56 9.29
CA SER A 132 -17.66 8.27 10.56
C SER A 132 -18.33 9.46 11.25
N GLY A 133 -18.17 10.67 10.69
CA GLY A 133 -18.69 11.93 11.29
C GLY A 133 -17.69 12.64 12.22
N GLY A 134 -16.59 12.00 12.59
CA GLY A 134 -15.55 12.57 13.46
C GLY A 134 -14.14 12.11 13.05
N ALA A 135 -13.14 12.51 13.82
CA ALA A 135 -11.78 12.00 13.65
C ALA A 135 -11.66 10.59 14.28
N VAL A 136 -10.97 9.70 13.57
CA VAL A 136 -10.78 8.30 13.97
C VAL A 136 -9.34 7.88 13.73
N ASN A 137 -8.79 7.08 14.64
CA ASN A 137 -7.48 6.50 14.45
C ASN A 137 -7.54 5.22 13.62
N ILE A 138 -6.48 4.96 12.84
CA ILE A 138 -6.21 3.62 12.34
C ILE A 138 -5.44 2.82 13.38
N SER A 139 -5.69 1.52 13.40
CA SER A 139 -5.10 0.60 14.36
C SER A 139 -3.61 0.40 14.09
N ALA A 140 -2.84 0.50 15.16
CA ALA A 140 -1.41 0.24 15.14
C ALA A 140 -1.07 -1.24 14.94
N SER A 141 0.22 -1.53 14.83
CA SER A 141 0.78 -2.87 14.62
C SER A 141 0.20 -3.52 13.35
N PHE A 142 0.03 -4.83 13.34
CA PHE A 142 -0.51 -5.54 12.18
C PHE A 142 -2.01 -5.31 11.92
N GLY A 143 -2.66 -4.39 12.64
CA GLY A 143 -4.00 -3.91 12.32
C GLY A 143 -4.04 -3.20 10.96
N SER A 144 -2.98 -2.41 10.67
CA SER A 144 -2.82 -1.69 9.41
C SER A 144 -1.41 -1.89 8.86
N PHE A 145 -1.31 -2.46 7.67
CA PHE A 145 -0.04 -2.74 7.00
C PHE A 145 -0.15 -2.57 5.49
N TRP A 146 1.00 -2.41 4.85
CA TRP A 146 1.14 -2.34 3.40
C TRP A 146 2.36 -3.13 2.94
N SER A 147 2.20 -3.85 1.85
CA SER A 147 3.27 -4.64 1.25
C SER A 147 3.19 -4.63 -0.26
N ALA A 148 4.32 -4.88 -0.89
CA ALA A 148 4.40 -5.22 -2.29
C ALA A 148 5.47 -6.28 -2.53
N HIS A 149 5.30 -7.07 -3.59
CA HIS A 149 6.34 -7.94 -4.11
C HIS A 149 6.26 -8.02 -5.64
N ARG A 150 7.40 -8.10 -6.27
CA ARG A 150 7.50 -8.23 -7.72
C ARG A 150 7.08 -9.63 -8.14
N ILE A 151 6.20 -9.73 -9.13
CA ILE A 151 5.65 -11.01 -9.61
C ILE A 151 6.07 -11.35 -11.04
N GLY A 152 6.71 -10.42 -11.74
CA GLY A 152 7.17 -10.65 -13.12
C GLY A 152 7.68 -9.38 -13.78
N THR A 153 8.10 -9.54 -15.02
CA THR A 153 8.52 -8.47 -15.95
C THR A 153 7.36 -8.05 -16.84
#